data_4c05c89853a76491a55e86dfd857d0a8
#
_entry.id   4c05c89853a76491a55e86dfd857d0a8
#
_cell.length_a   1.000
_cell.length_b   1.000
_cell.length_c   1.000
_cell.angle_alpha   90.00
_cell.angle_beta   90.00
_cell.angle_gamma   90.00
#
_symmetry.space_group_name_H-M   'P 1'
#
loop_
_entity.id
_entity.type
_entity.pdbx_description
1 polymer ?
#
loop_
_entity_poly.entity_id
_entity_poly.type
_entity_poly.pdbx_seq_one_letter_code
_entity_poly.pdbx_strand_id
1 'polypeptide(L)' 'MTLAMLLREELAATEELRRLLQREYDALKSRDLAELERVVADKQRCADRLRDGIADRLDFLRQRGSSADAAG' A
#
# COMPACT_ATOMS: atom_id res chain seq x y z
N MET A 1 8.48 -5.99 15.04
CA MET A 1 7.36 -5.97 14.08
C MET A 1 6.96 -7.41 13.76
N THR A 2 5.68 -7.70 13.76
CA THR A 2 5.17 -9.04 13.48
C THR A 2 4.55 -9.10 12.08
N LEU A 3 4.40 -10.31 11.54
CA LEU A 3 3.75 -10.50 10.26
C LEU A 3 2.30 -9.99 10.30
N ALA A 4 1.59 -10.21 11.41
CA ALA A 4 0.24 -9.72 11.56
C ALA A 4 0.16 -8.19 11.46
N MET A 5 1.13 -7.48 12.03
CA MET A 5 1.20 -6.02 11.93
C MET A 5 1.45 -5.58 10.51
N LEU A 6 2.36 -6.26 9.80
CA LEU A 6 2.66 -5.94 8.41
C LEU A 6 1.44 -6.14 7.51
N LEU A 7 0.72 -7.23 7.70
CA LEU A 7 -0.50 -7.51 6.93
C LEU A 7 -1.59 -6.48 7.22
N ARG A 8 -1.71 -6.08 8.47
CA ARG A 8 -2.70 -5.06 8.87
C ARG A 8 -2.39 -3.71 8.23
N GLU A 9 -1.13 -3.34 8.16
CA GLU A 9 -0.69 -2.11 7.50
C GLU A 9 -0.97 -2.14 6.00
N GLU A 10 -0.71 -3.28 5.35
CA GLU A 10 -1.03 -3.45 3.94
C GLU A 10 -2.53 -3.33 3.69
N LEU A 11 -3.35 -3.92 4.55
CA LEU A 11 -4.80 -3.84 4.42
C LEU A 11 -5.27 -2.40 4.57
N ALA A 12 -4.74 -1.68 5.54
CA ALA A 12 -5.10 -0.28 5.77
C ALA A 12 -4.72 0.58 4.55
N ALA A 13 -3.55 0.35 3.97
CA ALA A 13 -3.10 1.08 2.78
C ALA A 13 -3.97 0.76 1.57
N THR A 14 -4.38 -0.50 1.43
CA THR A 14 -5.28 -0.93 0.35
C THR A 14 -6.65 -0.26 0.46
N GLU A 15 -7.18 -0.18 1.67
CA GLU A 15 -8.45 0.50 1.92
C GLU A 15 -8.36 1.99 1.60
N GLU A 16 -7.25 2.62 1.96
CA GLU A 16 -7.04 4.02 1.64
C GLU A 16 -6.95 4.23 0.14
N LEU A 17 -6.25 3.36 -0.57
CA LEU A 17 -6.15 3.43 -2.02
C LEU A 17 -7.53 3.34 -2.66
N ARG A 18 -8.39 2.47 -2.15
CA ARG A 18 -9.75 2.34 -2.66
C ARG A 18 -10.53 3.64 -2.49
N ARG A 19 -10.38 4.31 -1.35
CA ARG A 19 -11.03 5.61 -1.12
C ARG A 19 -10.50 6.68 -2.07
N LEU A 20 -9.21 6.66 -2.32
CA LEU A 20 -8.58 7.59 -3.23
C LEU A 20 -9.05 7.40 -4.66
N LEU A 21 -9.25 6.15 -5.08
CA LEU A 21 -9.81 5.85 -6.39
C LEU A 21 -11.24 6.39 -6.53
N GLN A 22 -12.02 6.32 -5.45
CA GLN A 22 -13.36 6.90 -5.46
C GLN A 22 -13.31 8.43 -5.55
N ARG A 23 -12.40 9.06 -4.81
CA ARG A 23 -12.20 10.50 -4.88
C ARG A 23 -11.77 10.93 -6.29
N GLU A 24 -10.90 10.16 -6.91
CA GLU A 24 -10.45 10.43 -8.29
C GLU A 24 -11.64 10.39 -9.24
N TYR A 25 -12.47 9.37 -9.13
CA TYR A 25 -13.65 9.23 -9.97
C TYR A 25 -14.59 10.43 -9.79
N ASP A 26 -14.84 10.84 -8.56
CA ASP A 26 -15.71 11.97 -8.25
C ASP A 26 -15.12 13.28 -8.80
N ALA A 27 -13.81 13.46 -8.68
CA ALA A 27 -13.12 14.64 -9.20
C ALA A 27 -13.21 14.70 -10.72
N LEU A 28 -13.09 13.57 -11.39
CA LEU A 28 -13.24 13.50 -12.84
C LEU A 28 -14.65 13.84 -13.26
N LYS A 29 -15.64 13.34 -12.54
CA LYS A 29 -17.06 13.62 -12.85
C LYS A 29 -17.39 15.12 -12.68
N SER A 30 -16.86 15.74 -11.67
CA SER A 30 -17.12 17.15 -11.38
C SER A 30 -16.14 18.09 -12.09
N ARG A 31 -15.15 17.53 -12.80
CA ARG A 31 -14.09 18.28 -13.49
C ARG A 31 -13.33 19.20 -12.55
N ASP A 32 -13.08 18.72 -11.34
CA ASP A 32 -12.34 19.46 -10.32
C ASP A 32 -10.85 19.12 -10.44
N LEU A 33 -10.13 19.95 -11.20
CA LEU A 33 -8.72 19.72 -11.49
C LEU A 33 -7.86 19.83 -10.24
N ALA A 34 -8.19 20.75 -9.33
CA ALA A 34 -7.41 20.91 -8.09
C ALA A 34 -7.53 19.67 -7.22
N GLU A 35 -8.74 19.11 -7.08
CA GLU A 35 -8.95 17.89 -6.33
C GLU A 35 -8.28 16.70 -7.02
N LEU A 36 -8.35 16.65 -8.34
CA LEU A 36 -7.70 15.58 -9.10
C LEU A 36 -6.20 15.55 -8.86
N GLU A 37 -5.55 16.71 -8.85
CA GLU A 37 -4.13 16.83 -8.58
C GLU A 37 -3.78 16.34 -7.18
N ARG A 38 -4.60 16.68 -6.18
CA ARG A 38 -4.41 16.21 -4.80
C ARG A 38 -4.55 14.71 -4.70
N VAL A 39 -5.57 14.16 -5.35
CA VAL A 39 -5.81 12.71 -5.31
C VAL A 39 -4.67 11.96 -5.97
N VAL A 40 -4.15 12.46 -7.08
CA VAL A 40 -3.02 11.82 -7.76
C VAL A 40 -1.79 11.78 -6.85
N ALA A 41 -1.51 12.90 -6.15
CA ALA A 41 -0.40 12.94 -5.21
C ALA A 41 -0.62 11.99 -4.02
N ASP A 42 -1.85 11.94 -3.51
CA ASP A 42 -2.19 11.03 -2.41
C ASP A 42 -2.10 9.56 -2.85
N LYS A 43 -2.54 9.25 -4.07
CA LYS A 43 -2.41 7.90 -4.62
C LYS A 43 -0.94 7.48 -4.71
N GLN A 44 -0.08 8.37 -5.15
CA GLN A 44 1.34 8.06 -5.28
C GLN A 44 1.93 7.72 -3.92
N ARG A 45 1.60 8.52 -2.90
CA ARG A 45 2.08 8.25 -1.55
C ARG A 45 1.54 6.93 -1.00
N CYS A 46 0.27 6.65 -1.26
CA CYS A 46 -0.34 5.40 -0.82
C CYS A 46 0.31 4.20 -1.53
N ALA A 47 0.55 4.30 -2.82
CA ALA A 47 1.22 3.25 -3.59
C ALA A 47 2.65 3.02 -3.09
N ASP A 48 3.36 4.09 -2.74
CA ASP A 48 4.71 3.96 -2.18
C ASP A 48 4.68 3.25 -0.83
N ARG A 49 3.71 3.58 0.03
CA ARG A 49 3.55 2.89 1.32
C ARG A 49 3.23 1.42 1.13
N LEU A 50 2.37 1.09 0.18
CA LEU A 50 2.06 -0.31 -0.15
C LEU A 50 3.29 -1.05 -0.62
N ARG A 51 4.07 -0.46 -1.51
CA ARG A 51 5.29 -1.06 -2.03
C ARG A 51 6.28 -1.31 -0.89
N ASP A 52 6.45 -0.33 -0.02
CA ASP A 52 7.38 -0.45 1.12
C ASP A 52 6.89 -1.52 2.10
N GLY A 53 5.59 -1.57 2.36
CA GLY A 53 5.01 -2.60 3.22
C GLY A 53 5.19 -4.00 2.65
N ILE A 54 4.99 -4.15 1.34
CA ILE A 54 5.20 -5.44 0.67
C ILE A 54 6.67 -5.84 0.76
N ALA A 55 7.58 -4.90 0.53
CA ALA A 55 9.02 -5.17 0.62
C ALA A 55 9.39 -5.60 2.04
N ASP A 56 8.86 -4.93 3.05
CA ASP A 56 9.11 -5.29 4.45
C ASP A 56 8.58 -6.68 4.77
N ARG A 57 7.39 -7.00 4.29
CA ARG A 57 6.79 -8.31 4.51
C ARG A 57 7.60 -9.41 3.84
N LEU A 58 8.04 -9.18 2.61
CA LEU A 58 8.85 -10.15 1.88
C LEU A 58 10.21 -10.35 2.56
N ASP A 59 10.79 -9.28 3.06
CA ASP A 59 12.07 -9.38 3.78
C ASP A 59 11.90 -10.17 5.07
N PHE A 60 10.82 -9.92 5.81
CA PHE A 60 10.50 -10.66 7.03
C PHE A 60 10.36 -12.16 6.73
N LEU A 61 9.63 -12.50 5.67
CA LEU A 61 9.43 -13.89 5.27
C LEU A 61 10.70 -14.52 4.75
N ARG A 62 11.53 -13.75 4.05
CA ARG A 62 12.80 -14.24 3.53
C ARG A 62 13.74 -14.61 4.65
N GLN A 63 13.81 -13.82 5.69
CA GLN A 63 14.65 -14.12 6.86
C GLN A 63 14.23 -15.44 7.50
N ARG A 64 12.93 -15.67 7.62
CA ARG A 64 12.41 -16.93 8.14
C ARG A 64 12.57 -18.08 7.16
N GLY A 65 12.36 -17.79 5.88
CA GLY A 65 12.53 -18.77 4.81
C GLY A 65 13.96 -19.23 4.68
N SER A 66 14.91 -18.31 4.81
CA SER A 66 16.33 -18.67 4.78
C SER A 66 16.68 -19.66 5.87
N SER A 67 16.11 -19.45 7.06
CA SER A 67 16.31 -20.38 8.16
C SER A 67 15.75 -21.75 7.85
N ALA A 68 14.56 -21.80 7.25
CA ALA A 68 13.93 -23.05 6.85
C ALA A 68 14.71 -23.73 5.70
N ASP A 69 15.16 -22.95 4.74
CA ASP A 69 15.91 -23.46 3.61
C ASP A 69 17.26 -24.02 4.06
N ALA A 70 17.89 -23.38 5.01
CA ALA A 70 19.15 -23.85 5.57
C ALA A 70 18.98 -25.18 6.29
N ALA A 71 17.80 -25.42 6.82
CA ALA A 71 17.47 -26.69 7.47
C ALA A 71 17.11 -27.78 6.45
N GLY A 72 16.69 -27.36 5.28
CA GLY A 72 16.38 -28.26 4.20
C GLY A 72 17.53 -28.44 3.29
#